data_e547ec7deff5e349a4f87902f1bc7122
#
_entry.id   e547ec7deff5e349a4f87902f1bc7122
#
_cell.length_a   1.000
_cell.length_b   1.000
_cell.length_c   1.000
_cell.angle_alpha   90.00
_cell.angle_beta   90.00
_cell.angle_gamma   90.00
#
_symmetry.space_group_name_H-M   'P 1'
#
loop_
_entity.id
_entity.type
_entity.pdbx_description
1 polymer ?
#
loop_
_entity_poly.entity_id
_entity_poly.type
_entity_poly.pdbx_seq_one_letter_code
_entity_poly.pdbx_strand_id
1 'polypeptide(L)'
;MKIGNREFDVKNRTYIMGILNVTPDSFSDGGKWNTMDHALMHAEAMIKDGADILDVGGESTRPGHTPVSAEEEAARVVPVIEALRKRFDVPISVDTYKGSVADAAVQAGADLVNDVWGLKYDAGMADVIAESQTACCLMHNREKAKYVNFLPEVLMDLQESVDIARKAGIAKDKIILDPGVGFGKTYEQNLEAINHVDVLQELGLPILLGTSH
;
A
#
# COMPACT_ATOMS: atom_id res chain seq x y z
N MET A 1 8.76 0.37 14.79
CA MET A 1 7.45 0.07 14.20
C MET A 1 7.34 -1.43 14.00
N LYS A 2 6.17 -2.03 14.28
CA LYS A 2 5.95 -3.46 14.09
C LYS A 2 4.95 -3.70 12.94
N ILE A 3 5.32 -4.55 11.96
CA ILE A 3 4.46 -5.00 10.87
C ILE A 3 4.44 -6.53 10.90
N GLY A 4 3.27 -7.13 11.10
CA GLY A 4 3.16 -8.56 11.36
C GLY A 4 3.95 -8.98 12.59
N ASN A 5 4.85 -9.95 12.43
CA ASN A 5 5.75 -10.44 13.49
C ASN A 5 7.15 -9.77 13.48
N ARG A 6 7.44 -8.86 12.54
CA ARG A 6 8.74 -8.19 12.39
C ARG A 6 8.77 -6.79 12.96
N GLU A 7 9.91 -6.45 13.58
CA GLU A 7 10.25 -5.09 14.02
C GLU A 7 11.05 -4.37 12.92
N PHE A 8 10.64 -3.12 12.64
CA PHE A 8 11.29 -2.24 11.66
C PHE A 8 11.88 -1.03 12.36
N ASP A 9 13.21 -0.88 12.30
CA ASP A 9 13.93 0.31 12.78
C ASP A 9 13.95 1.40 11.70
N VAL A 10 12.78 1.95 11.43
CA VAL A 10 12.56 2.96 10.38
C VAL A 10 13.29 4.29 10.61
N LYS A 11 13.91 4.47 11.78
CA LYS A 11 14.70 5.68 12.08
C LYS A 11 16.14 5.58 11.59
N ASN A 12 16.69 4.36 11.55
CA ASN A 12 18.11 4.14 11.27
C ASN A 12 18.34 3.30 10.01
N ARG A 13 17.28 2.73 9.42
CA ARG A 13 17.38 1.85 8.26
C ARG A 13 16.26 2.10 7.26
N THR A 14 16.61 2.07 5.97
CA THR A 14 15.66 1.98 4.85
C THR A 14 15.31 0.52 4.59
N TYR A 15 14.03 0.24 4.36
CA TYR A 15 13.50 -1.07 4.02
C TYR A 15 12.90 -1.04 2.62
N ILE A 16 12.92 -2.16 1.94
CA ILE A 16 12.46 -2.28 0.55
C ILE A 16 11.14 -3.04 0.52
N MET A 17 10.14 -2.44 -0.11
CA MET A 17 8.86 -3.06 -0.42
C MET A 17 8.86 -3.51 -1.88
N GLY A 18 8.76 -4.81 -2.11
CA GLY A 18 8.67 -5.40 -3.44
C GLY A 18 7.22 -5.47 -3.91
N ILE A 19 6.92 -4.95 -5.10
CA ILE A 19 5.57 -4.88 -5.66
C ILE A 19 5.26 -6.15 -6.45
N LEU A 20 4.20 -6.85 -6.09
CA LEU A 20 3.71 -8.06 -6.74
C LEU A 20 2.30 -7.84 -7.31
N ASN A 21 2.22 -7.42 -8.56
CA ASN A 21 0.95 -7.25 -9.26
C ASN A 21 0.41 -8.59 -9.75
N VAL A 22 -0.83 -8.92 -9.35
CA VAL A 22 -1.55 -10.14 -9.71
C VAL A 22 -2.73 -9.87 -10.64
N THR A 23 -2.52 -8.97 -11.61
CA THR A 23 -3.50 -8.66 -12.65
C THR A 23 -3.44 -9.69 -13.79
N PRO A 24 -4.54 -9.92 -14.55
CA PRO A 24 -4.56 -10.86 -15.67
C PRO A 24 -3.45 -10.63 -16.70
N ASP A 25 -3.11 -9.37 -16.95
CA ASP A 25 -2.07 -8.99 -17.92
C ASP A 25 -0.66 -9.26 -17.43
N SER A 26 -0.46 -9.37 -16.11
CA SER A 26 0.86 -9.64 -15.53
C SER A 26 1.34 -11.07 -15.78
N PHE A 27 0.45 -11.96 -16.26
CA PHE A 27 0.69 -13.40 -16.37
C PHE A 27 0.07 -14.01 -17.64
N SER A 28 0.10 -13.31 -18.76
CA SER A 28 -0.66 -13.61 -19.99
C SER A 28 -0.31 -14.92 -20.73
N ASP A 29 0.72 -15.68 -20.32
CA ASP A 29 1.23 -16.80 -21.10
C ASP A 29 0.89 -18.22 -20.61
N GLY A 30 -0.06 -18.40 -19.69
CA GLY A 30 -0.42 -19.76 -19.27
C GLY A 30 -1.39 -19.83 -18.09
N GLY A 31 -2.32 -20.72 -18.14
CA GLY A 31 -3.48 -20.88 -17.25
C GLY A 31 -3.25 -20.69 -15.74
N LYS A 32 -4.34 -20.70 -14.94
CA LYS A 32 -4.37 -20.32 -13.51
C LYS A 32 -3.24 -20.89 -12.60
N TRP A 33 -2.76 -22.10 -12.88
CA TRP A 33 -1.67 -22.74 -12.12
C TRP A 33 -0.32 -22.10 -12.42
N ASN A 34 -0.08 -21.73 -13.68
CA ASN A 34 1.16 -21.06 -14.09
C ASN A 34 1.26 -19.65 -13.46
N THR A 35 0.12 -18.98 -13.28
CA THR A 35 0.04 -17.64 -12.66
C THR A 35 0.48 -17.67 -11.18
N MET A 36 0.03 -18.65 -10.41
CA MET A 36 0.40 -18.77 -8.99
C MET A 36 1.88 -19.10 -8.82
N ASP A 37 2.40 -20.06 -9.59
CA ASP A 37 3.81 -20.44 -9.54
C ASP A 37 4.72 -19.27 -9.94
N HIS A 38 4.34 -18.49 -10.95
CA HIS A 38 5.06 -17.27 -11.34
C HIS A 38 5.05 -16.22 -10.24
N ALA A 39 3.91 -15.98 -9.59
CA ALA A 39 3.83 -15.04 -8.46
C ALA A 39 4.74 -15.46 -7.31
N LEU A 40 4.75 -16.74 -6.95
CA LEU A 40 5.61 -17.29 -5.90
C LEU A 40 7.11 -17.24 -6.27
N MET A 41 7.46 -17.54 -7.52
CA MET A 41 8.84 -17.42 -8.00
C MET A 41 9.32 -15.97 -8.01
N HIS A 42 8.47 -15.05 -8.45
CA HIS A 42 8.79 -13.59 -8.44
C HIS A 42 8.95 -13.09 -7.01
N ALA A 43 8.05 -13.45 -6.10
CA ALA A 43 8.16 -13.12 -4.69
C ALA A 43 9.47 -13.65 -4.08
N GLU A 44 9.83 -14.91 -4.37
CA GLU A 44 11.09 -15.51 -3.91
C GLU A 44 12.31 -14.75 -4.44
N ALA A 45 12.30 -14.35 -5.71
CA ALA A 45 13.36 -13.55 -6.30
C ALA A 45 13.49 -12.18 -5.61
N MET A 46 12.38 -11.45 -5.42
CA MET A 46 12.39 -10.17 -4.71
C MET A 46 12.94 -10.29 -3.28
N ILE A 47 12.54 -11.33 -2.54
CA ILE A 47 13.06 -11.59 -1.19
C ILE A 47 14.58 -11.84 -1.22
N LYS A 48 15.08 -12.66 -2.16
CA LYS A 48 16.52 -12.91 -2.34
C LYS A 48 17.29 -11.65 -2.70
N ASP A 49 16.67 -10.76 -3.47
CA ASP A 49 17.26 -9.48 -3.87
C ASP A 49 17.15 -8.41 -2.79
N GLY A 50 16.51 -8.72 -1.65
CA GLY A 50 16.51 -7.87 -0.46
C GLY A 50 15.19 -7.18 -0.14
N ALA A 51 14.06 -7.59 -0.72
CA ALA A 51 12.75 -7.10 -0.30
C ALA A 51 12.46 -7.51 1.15
N ASP A 52 12.11 -6.53 1.96
CA ASP A 52 11.74 -6.69 3.37
C ASP A 52 10.23 -6.91 3.55
N ILE A 53 9.41 -6.43 2.60
CA ILE A 53 7.95 -6.52 2.57
C ILE A 53 7.53 -6.85 1.14
N LEU A 54 6.46 -7.64 0.96
CA LEU A 54 5.83 -7.88 -0.34
C LEU A 54 4.48 -7.18 -0.39
N ASP A 55 4.24 -6.36 -1.41
CA ASP A 55 2.99 -5.62 -1.62
C ASP A 55 2.19 -6.25 -2.76
N VAL A 56 1.04 -6.82 -2.45
CA VAL A 56 0.20 -7.58 -3.38
C VAL A 56 -0.94 -6.71 -3.89
N GLY A 57 -0.97 -6.43 -5.18
CA GLY A 57 -2.01 -5.65 -5.84
C GLY A 57 -2.83 -6.45 -6.86
N GLY A 58 -4.16 -6.45 -6.72
CA GLY A 58 -5.10 -7.15 -7.62
C GLY A 58 -5.71 -6.26 -8.71
N GLU A 59 -5.60 -4.96 -8.54
CA GLU A 59 -6.05 -3.92 -9.47
C GLU A 59 -4.87 -3.02 -9.84
N SER A 60 -4.83 -2.55 -11.08
CA SER A 60 -3.86 -1.53 -11.46
C SER A 60 -4.30 -0.18 -10.89
N THR A 61 -3.46 0.47 -10.11
CA THR A 61 -3.71 1.81 -9.59
C THR A 61 -3.20 2.93 -10.50
N ARG A 62 -2.69 2.57 -11.70
CA ARG A 62 -2.21 3.55 -12.69
C ARG A 62 -3.34 4.42 -13.20
N PRO A 63 -3.08 5.73 -13.47
CA PRO A 63 -4.08 6.61 -14.05
C PRO A 63 -4.68 6.04 -15.34
N GLY A 64 -6.03 5.99 -15.41
CA GLY A 64 -6.74 5.49 -16.60
C GLY A 64 -6.97 3.97 -16.64
N HIS A 65 -6.64 3.23 -15.58
CA HIS A 65 -7.02 1.82 -15.48
C HIS A 65 -8.54 1.65 -15.42
N THR A 66 -9.00 0.44 -15.76
CA THR A 66 -10.41 0.06 -15.59
C THR A 66 -10.58 -0.53 -14.18
N PRO A 67 -11.41 0.08 -13.31
CA PRO A 67 -11.68 -0.47 -11.99
C PRO A 67 -12.30 -1.87 -12.09
N VAL A 68 -11.92 -2.75 -11.17
CA VAL A 68 -12.53 -4.07 -11.00
C VAL A 68 -13.44 -4.10 -9.78
N SER A 69 -14.37 -5.04 -9.72
CA SER A 69 -15.21 -5.19 -8.53
C SER A 69 -14.38 -5.65 -7.33
N ALA A 70 -14.87 -5.40 -6.11
CA ALA A 70 -14.21 -5.85 -4.89
C ALA A 70 -14.10 -7.39 -4.85
N GLU A 71 -15.13 -8.09 -5.32
CA GLU A 71 -15.15 -9.55 -5.39
C GLU A 71 -14.08 -10.08 -6.34
N GLU A 72 -13.91 -9.43 -7.50
CA GLU A 72 -12.89 -9.82 -8.47
C GLU A 72 -11.48 -9.54 -7.93
N GLU A 73 -11.26 -8.39 -7.33
CA GLU A 73 -9.98 -8.03 -6.71
C GLU A 73 -9.62 -9.00 -5.58
N ALA A 74 -10.56 -9.28 -4.66
CA ALA A 74 -10.36 -10.26 -3.59
C ALA A 74 -10.04 -11.66 -4.13
N ALA A 75 -10.74 -12.09 -5.19
CA ALA A 75 -10.48 -13.39 -5.83
C ALA A 75 -9.07 -13.48 -6.45
N ARG A 76 -8.44 -12.35 -6.78
CA ARG A 76 -7.05 -12.29 -7.28
C ARG A 76 -6.04 -12.31 -6.14
N VAL A 77 -6.22 -11.45 -5.11
CA VAL A 77 -5.20 -11.22 -4.08
C VAL A 77 -5.22 -12.28 -2.97
N VAL A 78 -6.38 -12.73 -2.52
CA VAL A 78 -6.53 -13.65 -1.38
C VAL A 78 -5.76 -14.96 -1.58
N PRO A 79 -5.92 -15.71 -2.69
CA PRO A 79 -5.19 -16.95 -2.88
C PRO A 79 -3.66 -16.77 -2.92
N VAL A 80 -3.19 -15.62 -3.44
CA VAL A 80 -1.77 -15.30 -3.51
C VAL A 80 -1.23 -14.99 -2.12
N ILE A 81 -1.93 -14.19 -1.33
CA ILE A 81 -1.56 -13.88 0.07
C ILE A 81 -1.46 -15.15 0.90
N GLU A 82 -2.44 -16.05 0.80
CA GLU A 82 -2.41 -17.35 1.49
C GLU A 82 -1.21 -18.21 1.09
N ALA A 83 -0.88 -18.25 -0.22
CA ALA A 83 0.25 -19.02 -0.73
C ALA A 83 1.58 -18.43 -0.27
N LEU A 84 1.73 -17.10 -0.32
CA LEU A 84 2.91 -16.38 0.17
C LEU A 84 3.12 -16.62 1.68
N ARG A 85 2.04 -16.52 2.48
CA ARG A 85 2.10 -16.73 3.93
C ARG A 85 2.54 -18.14 4.32
N LYS A 86 2.16 -19.15 3.55
CA LYS A 86 2.58 -20.54 3.77
C LYS A 86 4.04 -20.79 3.44
N ARG A 87 4.64 -20.00 2.53
CA ARG A 87 5.97 -20.24 1.98
C ARG A 87 7.05 -19.32 2.54
N PHE A 88 6.70 -18.08 2.92
CA PHE A 88 7.67 -17.05 3.29
C PHE A 88 7.32 -16.41 4.63
N ASP A 89 8.36 -16.13 5.41
CA ASP A 89 8.26 -15.39 6.67
C ASP A 89 8.64 -13.92 6.45
N VAL A 90 7.97 -13.25 5.52
CA VAL A 90 8.09 -11.81 5.30
C VAL A 90 6.71 -11.16 5.51
N PRO A 91 6.64 -9.92 5.99
CA PRO A 91 5.38 -9.17 6.03
C PRO A 91 4.78 -9.04 4.64
N ILE A 92 3.47 -9.22 4.57
CA ILE A 92 2.68 -9.10 3.34
C ILE A 92 1.79 -7.87 3.46
N SER A 93 1.89 -7.00 2.48
CA SER A 93 1.02 -5.84 2.26
C SER A 93 -0.03 -6.17 1.21
N VAL A 94 -1.22 -5.60 1.32
CA VAL A 94 -2.23 -5.58 0.26
C VAL A 94 -2.42 -4.15 -0.23
N ASP A 95 -2.23 -3.93 -1.54
CA ASP A 95 -2.53 -2.65 -2.21
C ASP A 95 -3.99 -2.65 -2.62
N THR A 96 -4.81 -1.94 -1.84
CA THR A 96 -6.24 -1.77 -2.11
C THR A 96 -6.81 -0.55 -1.39
N TYR A 97 -7.80 0.08 -2.01
CA TYR A 97 -8.60 1.17 -1.43
C TYR A 97 -10.03 0.74 -1.08
N LYS A 98 -10.33 -0.58 -1.17
CA LYS A 98 -11.65 -1.16 -0.88
C LYS A 98 -11.62 -1.91 0.45
N GLY A 99 -12.42 -1.49 1.43
CA GLY A 99 -12.44 -2.07 2.77
C GLY A 99 -12.73 -3.56 2.78
N SER A 100 -13.67 -4.04 1.96
CA SER A 100 -14.00 -5.48 1.88
C SER A 100 -12.86 -6.33 1.32
N VAL A 101 -12.02 -5.79 0.41
CA VAL A 101 -10.82 -6.46 -0.09
C VAL A 101 -9.76 -6.50 1.00
N ALA A 102 -9.55 -5.37 1.69
CA ALA A 102 -8.63 -5.29 2.82
C ALA A 102 -8.99 -6.30 3.92
N ASP A 103 -10.28 -6.41 4.30
CA ASP A 103 -10.75 -7.38 5.29
C ASP A 103 -10.42 -8.82 4.87
N ALA A 104 -10.78 -9.20 3.64
CA ALA A 104 -10.48 -10.54 3.11
C ALA A 104 -8.96 -10.82 3.06
N ALA A 105 -8.16 -9.83 2.67
CA ALA A 105 -6.70 -9.95 2.60
C ALA A 105 -6.06 -10.11 3.98
N VAL A 106 -6.53 -9.35 4.98
CA VAL A 106 -6.07 -9.46 6.38
C VAL A 106 -6.42 -10.83 6.95
N GLN A 107 -7.62 -11.33 6.70
CA GLN A 107 -8.02 -12.69 7.11
C GLN A 107 -7.16 -13.77 6.42
N ALA A 108 -6.69 -13.54 5.20
CA ALA A 108 -5.78 -14.41 4.48
C ALA A 108 -4.32 -14.32 4.97
N GLY A 109 -4.00 -13.33 5.80
CA GLY A 109 -2.69 -13.17 6.42
C GLY A 109 -1.88 -11.95 5.98
N ALA A 110 -2.50 -10.92 5.41
CA ALA A 110 -1.85 -9.64 5.19
C ALA A 110 -1.54 -8.94 6.53
N ASP A 111 -0.37 -8.30 6.62
CA ASP A 111 0.14 -7.62 7.81
C ASP A 111 0.05 -6.10 7.71
N LEU A 112 -0.17 -5.59 6.49
CA LEU A 112 -0.25 -4.18 6.18
C LEU A 112 -1.30 -3.94 5.09
N VAL A 113 -2.07 -2.86 5.22
CA VAL A 113 -2.95 -2.35 4.18
C VAL A 113 -2.32 -1.10 3.58
N ASN A 114 -2.02 -1.14 2.29
CA ASN A 114 -1.49 -0.02 1.51
C ASN A 114 -2.67 0.64 0.77
N ASP A 115 -3.16 1.76 1.32
CA ASP A 115 -4.33 2.46 0.79
C ASP A 115 -3.91 3.71 0.00
N VAL A 116 -4.01 3.64 -1.32
CA VAL A 116 -3.67 4.72 -2.25
C VAL A 116 -4.61 5.94 -2.19
N TRP A 117 -5.68 5.88 -1.39
CA TRP A 117 -6.59 7.00 -1.11
C TRP A 117 -6.54 7.49 0.33
N GLY A 118 -5.72 6.89 1.20
CA GLY A 118 -5.51 7.36 2.56
C GLY A 118 -6.79 7.43 3.39
N LEU A 119 -7.61 6.40 3.37
CA LEU A 119 -8.88 6.25 4.09
C LEU A 119 -10.02 7.18 3.63
N LYS A 120 -9.88 7.82 2.45
CA LYS A 120 -10.87 8.80 1.97
C LYS A 120 -11.82 8.25 0.93
N TYR A 121 -11.53 7.08 0.35
CA TYR A 121 -12.38 6.47 -0.67
C TYR A 121 -13.48 5.59 -0.08
N ASP A 122 -13.13 4.66 0.80
CA ASP A 122 -14.04 3.73 1.45
C ASP A 122 -14.12 4.01 2.95
N ALA A 123 -15.29 4.43 3.42
CA ALA A 123 -15.51 4.76 4.82
C ALA A 123 -15.32 3.56 5.78
N GLY A 124 -15.49 2.33 5.30
CA GLY A 124 -15.28 1.11 6.09
C GLY A 124 -13.81 0.71 6.25
N MET A 125 -12.89 1.27 5.44
CA MET A 125 -11.49 0.88 5.46
C MET A 125 -10.83 1.11 6.83
N ALA A 126 -11.09 2.26 7.44
CA ALA A 126 -10.51 2.60 8.73
C ALA A 126 -10.95 1.65 9.85
N ASP A 127 -12.21 1.21 9.83
CA ASP A 127 -12.75 0.26 10.81
C ASP A 127 -12.08 -1.13 10.65
N VAL A 128 -11.93 -1.62 9.42
CA VAL A 128 -11.23 -2.88 9.11
C VAL A 128 -9.81 -2.87 9.68
N ILE A 129 -9.05 -1.80 9.44
CA ILE A 129 -7.67 -1.66 9.93
C ILE A 129 -7.62 -1.59 11.45
N ALA A 130 -8.55 -0.84 12.06
CA ALA A 130 -8.61 -0.68 13.52
C ALA A 130 -8.98 -2.00 14.22
N GLU A 131 -9.99 -2.71 13.73
CA GLU A 131 -10.47 -3.99 14.32
C GLU A 131 -9.43 -5.10 14.19
N SER A 132 -8.76 -5.19 13.05
CA SER A 132 -7.69 -6.17 12.81
C SER A 132 -6.36 -5.80 13.48
N GLN A 133 -6.21 -4.55 13.93
CA GLN A 133 -4.95 -4.00 14.43
C GLN A 133 -3.77 -4.13 13.44
N THR A 134 -4.07 -4.16 12.16
CA THR A 134 -3.10 -4.25 11.07
C THR A 134 -2.38 -2.92 10.89
N ALA A 135 -1.16 -2.92 10.39
CA ALA A 135 -0.47 -1.70 9.98
C ALA A 135 -1.11 -1.13 8.71
N CYS A 136 -0.98 0.17 8.47
CA CYS A 136 -1.44 0.79 7.23
C CYS A 136 -0.43 1.80 6.67
N CYS A 137 -0.39 1.90 5.36
CA CYS A 137 0.24 2.98 4.61
C CYS A 137 -0.85 3.84 4.00
N LEU A 138 -0.84 5.12 4.34
CA LEU A 138 -1.85 6.09 3.90
C LEU A 138 -1.21 7.02 2.87
N MET A 139 -1.62 6.87 1.61
CA MET A 139 -1.04 7.66 0.52
C MET A 139 -1.85 8.93 0.25
N HIS A 140 -1.11 10.00 -0.05
CA HIS A 140 -1.69 11.23 -0.56
C HIS A 140 -2.13 11.08 -2.01
N ASN A 141 -3.42 11.28 -2.28
CA ASN A 141 -3.98 11.25 -3.61
C ASN A 141 -5.06 12.33 -3.78
N ARG A 142 -5.20 12.84 -5.00
CA ARG A 142 -6.31 13.71 -5.44
C ARG A 142 -6.75 13.31 -6.84
N GLU A 143 -8.02 13.46 -7.16
CA GLU A 143 -8.54 13.22 -8.52
C GLU A 143 -7.92 14.15 -9.57
N LYS A 144 -7.53 15.36 -9.16
CA LYS A 144 -6.96 16.39 -10.05
C LYS A 144 -5.78 17.06 -9.38
N ALA A 145 -4.73 17.32 -10.17
CA ALA A 145 -3.54 18.05 -9.75
C ALA A 145 -3.81 19.57 -9.59
N LYS A 146 -4.68 19.94 -8.63
CA LYS A 146 -5.03 21.32 -8.33
C LYS A 146 -4.62 21.66 -6.91
N TYR A 147 -3.64 22.55 -6.78
CA TYR A 147 -3.11 23.06 -5.51
C TYR A 147 -2.91 24.56 -5.62
N VAL A 148 -3.11 25.28 -4.51
CA VAL A 148 -2.72 26.68 -4.36
C VAL A 148 -1.29 26.72 -3.81
N ASN A 149 -1.01 25.93 -2.77
CA ASN A 149 0.29 25.74 -2.17
C ASN A 149 0.57 24.24 -2.02
N PHE A 150 1.37 23.67 -2.91
CA PHE A 150 1.47 22.22 -3.07
C PHE A 150 1.88 21.47 -1.79
N LEU A 151 3.08 21.68 -1.25
CA LEU A 151 3.55 20.93 -0.08
C LEU A 151 2.71 21.14 1.18
N PRO A 152 2.31 22.37 1.55
CA PRO A 152 1.39 22.57 2.67
C PRO A 152 0.06 21.84 2.52
N GLU A 153 -0.50 21.77 1.32
CA GLU A 153 -1.75 21.07 1.09
C GLU A 153 -1.58 19.55 1.13
N VAL A 154 -0.44 19.01 0.64
CA VAL A 154 -0.09 17.58 0.80
C VAL A 154 -0.04 17.22 2.29
N LEU A 155 0.61 18.04 3.12
CA LEU A 155 0.65 17.83 4.57
C LEU A 155 -0.74 17.88 5.21
N MET A 156 -1.57 18.85 4.82
CA MET A 156 -2.95 18.95 5.32
C MET A 156 -3.79 17.73 4.96
N ASP A 157 -3.70 17.27 3.72
CA ASP A 157 -4.43 16.09 3.24
C ASP A 157 -3.98 14.80 3.95
N LEU A 158 -2.67 14.64 4.19
CA LEU A 158 -2.15 13.52 4.96
C LEU A 158 -2.52 13.60 6.45
N GLN A 159 -2.51 14.81 7.03
CA GLN A 159 -2.97 15.00 8.41
C GLN A 159 -4.45 14.62 8.56
N GLU A 160 -5.30 14.95 7.58
CA GLU A 160 -6.69 14.50 7.56
C GLU A 160 -6.80 12.96 7.56
N SER A 161 -6.00 12.27 6.76
CA SER A 161 -5.93 10.79 6.76
C SER A 161 -5.51 10.24 8.13
N VAL A 162 -4.52 10.87 8.76
CA VAL A 162 -4.08 10.52 10.13
C VAL A 162 -5.21 10.76 11.15
N ASP A 163 -5.97 11.83 11.00
CA ASP A 163 -7.09 12.13 11.91
C ASP A 163 -8.24 11.12 11.75
N ILE A 164 -8.53 10.68 10.51
CA ILE A 164 -9.48 9.59 10.24
C ILE A 164 -9.01 8.31 10.93
N ALA A 165 -7.74 7.92 10.72
CA ALA A 165 -7.15 6.73 11.34
C ALA A 165 -7.26 6.76 12.87
N ARG A 166 -6.91 7.89 13.48
CA ARG A 166 -6.97 8.07 14.95
C ARG A 166 -8.40 8.02 15.50
N LYS A 167 -9.36 8.59 14.79
CA LYS A 167 -10.79 8.51 15.19
C LYS A 167 -11.32 7.08 15.16
N ALA A 168 -10.87 6.28 14.21
CA ALA A 168 -11.20 4.86 14.13
C ALA A 168 -10.49 4.00 15.18
N GLY A 169 -9.47 4.54 15.88
CA GLY A 169 -8.72 3.82 16.90
C GLY A 169 -7.43 3.16 16.42
N ILE A 170 -6.97 3.47 15.20
CA ILE A 170 -5.68 2.98 14.69
C ILE A 170 -4.54 3.62 15.48
N ALA A 171 -3.67 2.79 16.05
CA ALA A 171 -2.55 3.25 16.85
C ALA A 171 -1.50 3.98 15.99
N LYS A 172 -0.89 5.03 16.54
CA LYS A 172 0.09 5.86 15.81
C LYS A 172 1.27 5.05 15.26
N ASP A 173 1.72 4.05 15.97
CA ASP A 173 2.84 3.18 15.60
C ASP A 173 2.50 2.15 14.52
N LYS A 174 1.26 2.16 14.02
CA LYS A 174 0.75 1.34 12.92
C LYS A 174 0.64 2.12 11.59
N ILE A 175 0.87 3.42 11.59
CA ILE A 175 0.63 4.29 10.44
C ILE A 175 1.96 4.62 9.75
N ILE A 176 1.97 4.47 8.42
CA ILE A 176 3.00 4.92 7.49
C ILE A 176 2.35 5.94 6.55
N LEU A 177 3.09 6.93 6.09
CA LEU A 177 2.62 7.93 5.12
C LEU A 177 3.37 7.80 3.81
N ASP A 178 2.67 8.04 2.68
CA ASP A 178 3.25 8.10 1.35
C ASP A 178 2.85 9.41 0.66
N PRO A 179 3.80 10.19 0.11
CA PRO A 179 3.50 11.42 -0.61
C PRO A 179 2.71 11.21 -1.92
N GLY A 180 2.60 9.97 -2.42
CA GLY A 180 1.85 9.63 -3.61
C GLY A 180 2.44 10.19 -4.90
N VAL A 181 3.72 9.94 -5.14
CA VAL A 181 4.39 10.31 -6.41
C VAL A 181 3.69 9.59 -7.57
N GLY A 182 3.30 10.36 -8.60
CA GLY A 182 2.55 9.85 -9.75
C GLY A 182 1.02 9.92 -9.62
N PHE A 183 0.49 10.33 -8.45
CA PHE A 183 -0.96 10.37 -8.18
C PHE A 183 -1.44 11.80 -7.93
N GLY A 184 -2.38 12.28 -8.75
CA GLY A 184 -2.99 13.60 -8.60
C GLY A 184 -1.98 14.76 -8.59
N LYS A 185 -0.88 14.66 -9.33
CA LYS A 185 0.24 15.62 -9.36
C LYS A 185 0.71 15.87 -10.79
N THR A 186 1.17 17.10 -11.06
CA THR A 186 1.92 17.40 -12.30
C THR A 186 3.34 16.82 -12.22
N TYR A 187 4.06 16.87 -13.34
CA TYR A 187 5.46 16.44 -13.37
C TYR A 187 6.31 17.23 -12.36
N GLU A 188 6.19 18.55 -12.34
CA GLU A 188 6.91 19.43 -11.42
C GLU A 188 6.57 19.15 -9.96
N GLN A 189 5.29 18.90 -9.65
CA GLN A 189 4.83 18.55 -8.31
C GLN A 189 5.37 17.19 -7.87
N ASN A 190 5.52 16.23 -8.77
CA ASN A 190 6.17 14.96 -8.46
C ASN A 190 7.64 15.15 -8.09
N LEU A 191 8.38 15.97 -8.86
CA LEU A 191 9.77 16.30 -8.53
C LEU A 191 9.88 17.04 -7.19
N GLU A 192 8.96 17.98 -6.92
CA GLU A 192 8.89 18.71 -5.66
C GLU A 192 8.62 17.77 -4.48
N ALA A 193 7.66 16.83 -4.61
CA ALA A 193 7.35 15.84 -3.58
C ALA A 193 8.55 14.93 -3.25
N ILE A 194 9.32 14.51 -4.25
CA ILE A 194 10.52 13.70 -4.06
C ILE A 194 11.64 14.53 -3.38
N ASN A 195 11.90 15.73 -3.88
CA ASN A 195 12.97 16.59 -3.36
C ASN A 195 12.74 17.08 -1.94
N HIS A 196 11.48 17.15 -1.51
CA HIS A 196 11.07 17.66 -0.21
C HIS A 196 10.28 16.62 0.61
N VAL A 197 10.58 15.32 0.41
CA VAL A 197 9.92 14.24 1.18
C VAL A 197 10.16 14.37 2.68
N ASP A 198 11.23 15.02 3.09
CA ASP A 198 11.57 15.34 4.49
C ASP A 198 10.50 16.19 5.18
N VAL A 199 9.73 17.01 4.45
CA VAL A 199 8.63 17.80 5.00
C VAL A 199 7.57 16.91 5.67
N LEU A 200 7.36 15.69 5.18
CA LEU A 200 6.42 14.76 5.79
C LEU A 200 6.82 14.35 7.21
N GLN A 201 8.09 14.51 7.59
CA GLN A 201 8.58 14.22 8.95
C GLN A 201 7.91 15.11 10.00
N GLU A 202 7.34 16.26 9.61
CA GLU A 202 6.57 17.13 10.52
C GLU A 202 5.37 16.39 11.12
N LEU A 203 4.81 15.39 10.44
CA LEU A 203 3.72 14.55 10.93
C LEU A 203 4.19 13.49 11.94
N GLY A 204 5.51 13.30 12.09
CA GLY A 204 6.13 12.41 13.08
C GLY A 204 5.78 10.93 12.89
N LEU A 205 5.63 10.50 11.62
CA LEU A 205 5.31 9.13 11.18
C LEU A 205 6.37 8.63 10.19
N PRO A 206 6.57 7.31 10.07
CA PRO A 206 7.39 6.72 9.02
C PRO A 206 6.87 7.08 7.63
N ILE A 207 7.79 7.13 6.65
CA ILE A 207 7.49 7.48 5.28
C ILE A 207 7.81 6.29 4.37
N LEU A 208 6.87 5.95 3.50
CA LEU A 208 7.08 5.12 2.33
C LEU A 208 7.21 6.04 1.12
N LEU A 209 8.18 5.81 0.27
CA LEU A 209 8.36 6.56 -0.98
C LEU A 209 8.36 5.58 -2.15
N GLY A 210 7.31 5.61 -2.96
CA GLY A 210 7.21 4.90 -4.23
C GLY A 210 7.52 5.83 -5.41
N THR A 211 8.50 5.48 -6.22
CA THR A 211 8.91 6.26 -7.42
C THR A 211 8.84 5.44 -8.69
N SER A 212 8.39 4.19 -8.62
CA SER A 212 8.20 3.30 -9.76
C SER A 212 6.92 3.65 -10.54
N HIS A 213 6.90 3.37 -11.83
CA HIS A 213 5.75 3.47 -12.74
C HIS A 213 5.56 2.23 -13.58
#